data_267d019cee14939def0baa200abe70d9
#
_entry.id   267d019cee14939def0baa200abe70d9
#
_cell.length_a   1.000
_cell.length_b   1.000
_cell.length_c   1.000
_cell.angle_alpha   90.00
_cell.angle_beta   90.00
_cell.angle_gamma   90.00
#
_symmetry.space_group_name_H-M   'P 1'
#
loop_
_entity.id
_entity.type
_entity.pdbx_description
1 polymer ?
#
loop_
_entity_poly.entity_id
_entity_poly.type
_entity_poly.pdbx_seq_one_letter_code
_entity_poly.pdbx_strand_id
1 'polypeptide(L)'
;MNELNELIEQLNDYDKSTRLSAVKKLYRLYTDGNIKKQPVDYEYVNNHIHTTYSFSPYSPSKAVWMAFISGLSTAGIMDHDSVGGVNEFIEAGSIVNIATTVGMEVRVDMSGTRLEAKRINNPDQAGIAYVAMHGIPHGQLEKTSRFIKPYQHERGRRNKLMVENINALVGDYGIKLDYEKDVLPVSMFHDGGSVTERHILYALSKKLISRFGKGKNLVGFLKDRLRIQIIPGLEQLLSDERNPYYYYDLLGVLKSDFVERFYVPADKECPHVIEFIGLCQETGSIAAYAYLGDVDVSVTGDKKKQKFEDDYLDLLFEEITRLGFKAVTYAPSRNTKEQLLRIKEYCGKYSLFQISGEDINTPRQEFICKALKDDMFENLKDAAWALIGHEKAASSDLDKAMFSPASDAKFVDLNDRIGYYKSIGKNALSYM
;
A
#
# COMPACT_ATOMS: atom_id res chain seq x y z
N MET A 1 18.02 -16.97 22.13
CA MET A 1 17.69 -16.49 20.75
C MET A 1 19.02 -16.16 20.06
N ASN A 2 19.16 -16.37 18.76
CA ASN A 2 20.39 -15.99 18.06
C ASN A 2 20.34 -14.45 17.84
N GLU A 3 21.46 -13.75 18.00
CA GLU A 3 21.59 -12.29 17.82
C GLU A 3 20.89 -11.78 16.54
N LEU A 4 20.98 -12.54 15.45
CA LEU A 4 20.29 -12.20 14.20
C LEU A 4 18.75 -12.13 14.35
N ASN A 5 18.16 -13.09 15.06
CA ASN A 5 16.71 -13.09 15.28
C ASN A 5 16.27 -11.91 16.15
N GLU A 6 17.07 -11.55 17.16
CA GLU A 6 16.78 -10.38 18.00
C GLU A 6 16.83 -9.08 17.19
N LEU A 7 17.80 -8.92 16.29
CA LEU A 7 17.88 -7.77 15.40
C LEU A 7 16.70 -7.70 14.44
N ILE A 8 16.23 -8.85 13.90
CA ILE A 8 15.06 -8.91 13.02
C ILE A 8 13.78 -8.56 13.79
N GLU A 9 13.64 -8.95 15.05
CA GLU A 9 12.53 -8.55 15.91
C GLU A 9 12.57 -7.05 16.21
N GLN A 10 13.76 -6.50 16.53
CA GLN A 10 13.98 -5.07 16.78
C GLN A 10 13.62 -4.18 15.58
N LEU A 11 13.58 -4.71 14.35
CA LEU A 11 13.09 -3.95 13.19
C LEU A 11 11.63 -3.52 13.31
N ASN A 12 10.84 -4.15 14.19
CA ASN A 12 9.47 -3.79 14.51
C ASN A 12 9.30 -3.24 15.93
N ASP A 13 10.37 -2.83 16.58
CA ASP A 13 10.30 -2.18 17.90
C ASP A 13 9.39 -0.93 17.84
N TYR A 14 8.81 -0.55 18.97
CA TYR A 14 8.02 0.68 19.06
C TYR A 14 8.88 1.93 18.83
N ASP A 15 10.10 1.92 19.36
CA ASP A 15 11.03 3.03 19.23
C ASP A 15 11.74 3.06 17.86
N LYS A 16 11.59 4.16 17.14
CA LYS A 16 12.21 4.39 15.82
C LYS A 16 13.75 4.27 15.90
N SER A 17 14.38 4.75 16.96
CA SER A 17 15.85 4.74 17.07
C SER A 17 16.37 3.31 17.20
N THR A 18 15.66 2.45 17.92
CA THR A 18 15.92 1.01 18.02
C THR A 18 15.80 0.33 16.64
N ARG A 19 14.73 0.62 15.90
CA ARG A 19 14.54 0.07 14.55
C ARG A 19 15.68 0.43 13.60
N LEU A 20 16.06 1.71 13.54
CA LEU A 20 17.16 2.18 12.68
C LEU A 20 18.53 1.64 13.13
N SER A 21 18.74 1.50 14.43
CA SER A 21 19.95 0.85 14.96
C SER A 21 20.04 -0.61 14.53
N ALA A 22 18.92 -1.34 14.54
CA ALA A 22 18.86 -2.72 14.05
C ALA A 22 19.18 -2.80 12.55
N VAL A 23 18.65 -1.88 11.72
CA VAL A 23 19.02 -1.80 10.28
C VAL A 23 20.53 -1.63 10.10
N LYS A 24 21.14 -0.69 10.84
CA LYS A 24 22.61 -0.44 10.77
C LYS A 24 23.41 -1.70 11.12
N LYS A 25 23.03 -2.40 12.19
CA LYS A 25 23.71 -3.64 12.62
C LYS A 25 23.53 -4.76 11.59
N LEU A 26 22.32 -4.97 11.09
CA LEU A 26 22.03 -5.96 10.06
C LEU A 26 22.79 -5.66 8.76
N TYR A 27 22.87 -4.40 8.34
CA TYR A 27 23.62 -4.01 7.15
C TYR A 27 25.13 -4.25 7.34
N ARG A 28 25.68 -4.01 8.54
CA ARG A 28 27.06 -4.38 8.86
C ARG A 28 27.29 -5.89 8.76
N LEU A 29 26.41 -6.70 9.33
CA LEU A 29 26.49 -8.17 9.19
C LEU A 29 26.42 -8.62 7.72
N TYR A 30 25.67 -7.91 6.89
CA TYR A 30 25.65 -8.16 5.45
C TYR A 30 26.99 -7.80 4.78
N THR A 31 27.57 -6.62 5.07
CA THR A 31 28.85 -6.20 4.48
C THR A 31 30.02 -7.07 4.96
N ASP A 32 29.94 -7.61 6.18
CA ASP A 32 30.93 -8.55 6.74
C ASP A 32 30.76 -9.99 6.22
N GLY A 33 29.74 -10.24 5.34
CA GLY A 33 29.48 -11.55 4.72
C GLY A 33 28.72 -12.55 5.60
N ASN A 34 28.25 -12.13 6.79
CA ASN A 34 27.49 -12.98 7.73
C ASN A 34 26.02 -13.15 7.30
N ILE A 35 25.48 -12.24 6.53
CA ILE A 35 24.15 -12.30 5.91
C ILE A 35 24.32 -12.22 4.40
N LYS A 36 23.50 -12.97 3.67
CA LYS A 36 23.48 -12.94 2.20
C LYS A 36 22.17 -12.35 1.71
N LYS A 37 22.27 -11.43 0.76
CA LYS A 37 21.12 -10.96 -0.03
C LYS A 37 20.65 -12.07 -0.96
N GLN A 38 19.33 -12.14 -1.23
CA GLN A 38 18.81 -13.07 -2.21
C GLN A 38 19.43 -12.76 -3.59
N PRO A 39 20.03 -13.75 -4.27
CA PRO A 39 20.56 -13.54 -5.61
C PRO A 39 19.39 -13.31 -6.56
N VAL A 40 19.48 -12.23 -7.33
CA VAL A 40 18.50 -11.88 -8.36
C VAL A 40 19.23 -11.67 -9.70
N ASP A 41 18.56 -12.04 -10.78
CA ASP A 41 19.08 -11.97 -12.14
C ASP A 41 18.39 -10.87 -12.98
N TYR A 42 17.65 -9.99 -12.30
CA TYR A 42 16.92 -8.88 -12.90
C TYR A 42 16.89 -7.68 -11.94
N GLU A 43 16.74 -6.49 -12.50
CA GLU A 43 16.58 -5.24 -11.72
C GLU A 43 15.12 -5.08 -11.28
N TYR A 44 14.77 -5.69 -10.14
CA TYR A 44 13.42 -5.61 -9.58
C TYR A 44 13.17 -4.30 -8.86
N VAL A 45 11.97 -3.77 -9.02
CA VAL A 45 11.48 -2.53 -8.40
C VAL A 45 10.12 -2.76 -7.75
N ASN A 46 9.80 -2.03 -6.68
CA ASN A 46 8.45 -2.02 -6.12
C ASN A 46 8.13 -0.64 -5.52
N ASN A 47 7.08 0.01 -6.00
CA ASN A 47 6.67 1.35 -5.56
C ASN A 47 5.44 1.33 -4.63
N HIS A 48 5.04 0.16 -4.08
CA HIS A 48 3.81 0.02 -3.29
C HIS A 48 3.98 -0.90 -2.09
N ILE A 49 4.71 -0.43 -1.08
CA ILE A 49 4.95 -1.17 0.16
C ILE A 49 4.28 -0.44 1.31
N HIS A 50 3.28 -1.09 1.94
CA HIS A 50 2.64 -0.58 3.15
C HIS A 50 3.49 -0.85 4.39
N THR A 51 3.36 0.03 5.37
CA THR A 51 4.04 -0.11 6.65
C THR A 51 3.05 -0.15 7.83
N THR A 52 3.55 -0.25 9.04
CA THR A 52 2.74 -0.16 10.27
C THR A 52 1.94 1.14 10.37
N TYR A 53 2.25 2.15 9.55
CA TYR A 53 1.51 3.42 9.51
C TYR A 53 0.14 3.33 8.81
N SER A 54 -0.15 2.21 8.11
CA SER A 54 -1.48 1.95 7.53
C SER A 54 -1.99 0.52 7.70
N PHE A 55 -1.30 -0.31 8.40
CA PHE A 55 -1.43 -1.73 8.63
C PHE A 55 -0.59 -2.60 7.71
N SER A 56 0.49 -3.09 8.25
CA SER A 56 1.39 -4.07 7.65
C SER A 56 2.18 -4.79 8.75
N PRO A 57 2.76 -5.98 8.50
CA PRO A 57 3.70 -6.61 9.43
C PRO A 57 5.08 -5.94 9.43
N TYR A 58 5.25 -4.88 8.67
CA TYR A 58 6.54 -4.22 8.45
C TYR A 58 6.52 -2.79 8.96
N SER A 59 7.38 -2.44 9.92
CA SER A 59 7.72 -1.04 10.15
C SER A 59 8.41 -0.45 8.92
N PRO A 60 8.53 0.87 8.77
CA PRO A 60 9.30 1.46 7.66
C PRO A 60 10.71 0.88 7.54
N SER A 61 11.43 0.75 8.66
CA SER A 61 12.76 0.13 8.73
C SER A 61 12.76 -1.33 8.29
N LYS A 62 11.77 -2.12 8.75
CA LYS A 62 11.64 -3.53 8.37
C LYS A 62 11.27 -3.68 6.91
N ALA A 63 10.38 -2.83 6.38
CA ALA A 63 9.98 -2.85 4.98
C ALA A 63 11.19 -2.62 4.06
N VAL A 64 12.02 -1.63 4.38
CA VAL A 64 13.27 -1.36 3.64
C VAL A 64 14.26 -2.52 3.75
N TRP A 65 14.47 -3.07 4.96
CA TRP A 65 15.35 -4.21 5.13
C TRP A 65 14.89 -5.42 4.31
N MET A 66 13.58 -5.73 4.33
CA MET A 66 13.02 -6.83 3.56
C MET A 66 13.12 -6.60 2.05
N ALA A 67 12.88 -5.38 1.58
CA ALA A 67 13.07 -5.00 0.19
C ALA A 67 14.54 -5.21 -0.25
N PHE A 68 15.48 -4.72 0.55
CA PHE A 68 16.92 -4.86 0.32
C PHE A 68 17.36 -6.33 0.26
N ILE A 69 17.01 -7.13 1.29
CA ILE A 69 17.47 -8.52 1.39
C ILE A 69 16.80 -9.43 0.33
N SER A 70 15.60 -9.08 -0.13
CA SER A 70 14.90 -9.76 -1.23
C SER A 70 15.48 -9.44 -2.60
N GLY A 71 16.35 -8.43 -2.73
CA GLY A 71 17.02 -8.11 -3.98
C GLY A 71 16.38 -6.99 -4.80
N LEU A 72 15.49 -6.18 -4.22
CA LEU A 72 14.98 -5.00 -4.91
C LEU A 72 16.09 -3.96 -5.13
N SER A 73 16.03 -3.28 -6.29
CA SER A 73 16.88 -2.12 -6.60
C SER A 73 16.28 -0.82 -6.08
N THR A 74 14.96 -0.72 -6.05
CA THR A 74 14.24 0.42 -5.49
C THR A 74 13.06 -0.06 -4.65
N ALA A 75 12.69 0.72 -3.62
CA ALA A 75 11.55 0.46 -2.78
C ALA A 75 10.72 1.74 -2.57
N GLY A 76 9.38 1.64 -2.66
CA GLY A 76 8.47 2.77 -2.44
C GLY A 76 7.53 2.53 -1.28
N ILE A 77 7.46 3.48 -0.35
CA ILE A 77 6.45 3.50 0.69
C ILE A 77 5.12 4.03 0.15
N MET A 78 4.01 3.36 0.49
CA MET A 78 2.66 3.71 0.02
C MET A 78 1.63 3.40 1.10
N ASP A 79 1.64 4.17 2.19
CA ASP A 79 0.67 3.97 3.26
C ASP A 79 -0.69 4.61 2.97
N HIS A 80 -1.78 3.99 3.42
CA HIS A 80 -3.13 4.56 3.33
C HIS A 80 -3.23 5.81 4.22
N ASP A 81 -3.60 6.93 3.63
CA ASP A 81 -3.87 8.21 4.29
C ASP A 81 -2.78 8.62 5.29
N SER A 82 -1.53 8.31 5.03
CA SER A 82 -0.42 8.62 5.93
C SER A 82 0.90 8.79 5.18
N VAL A 83 1.66 9.79 5.62
CA VAL A 83 3.07 10.00 5.28
C VAL A 83 3.97 9.93 6.53
N GLY A 84 3.43 9.45 7.66
CA GLY A 84 4.13 9.44 8.95
C GLY A 84 5.38 8.57 8.96
N GLY A 85 5.39 7.45 8.21
CA GLY A 85 6.53 6.52 8.10
C GLY A 85 7.64 6.94 7.16
N VAL A 86 7.43 7.99 6.35
CA VAL A 86 8.29 8.35 5.22
C VAL A 86 9.73 8.68 5.63
N ASN A 87 9.92 9.53 6.63
CA ASN A 87 11.26 9.95 7.04
C ASN A 87 12.10 8.77 7.54
N GLU A 88 11.48 7.82 8.23
CA GLU A 88 12.16 6.59 8.67
C GLU A 88 12.49 5.69 7.47
N PHE A 89 11.56 5.56 6.52
CA PHE A 89 11.76 4.75 5.32
C PHE A 89 12.94 5.25 4.48
N ILE A 90 13.04 6.57 4.26
CA ILE A 90 14.15 7.20 3.55
C ILE A 90 15.47 6.99 4.30
N GLU A 91 15.49 7.22 5.62
CA GLU A 91 16.69 7.02 6.45
C GLU A 91 17.16 5.57 6.42
N ALA A 92 16.25 4.60 6.55
CA ALA A 92 16.58 3.18 6.44
C ALA A 92 17.11 2.84 5.03
N GLY A 93 16.52 3.41 3.96
CA GLY A 93 17.00 3.26 2.58
C GLY A 93 18.45 3.74 2.40
N SER A 94 18.76 4.90 2.97
CA SER A 94 20.13 5.44 2.96
C SER A 94 21.13 4.54 3.70
N ILE A 95 20.72 3.91 4.81
CA ILE A 95 21.60 3.00 5.57
C ILE A 95 21.98 1.77 4.73
N VAL A 96 21.03 1.16 4.03
CA VAL A 96 21.26 -0.08 3.25
C VAL A 96 21.61 0.19 1.78
N ASN A 97 21.73 1.45 1.38
CA ASN A 97 22.01 1.89 0.02
C ASN A 97 21.03 1.34 -1.03
N ILE A 98 19.72 1.46 -0.73
CA ILE A 98 18.62 1.20 -1.66
C ILE A 98 17.91 2.51 -1.99
N ALA A 99 17.62 2.76 -3.27
CA ALA A 99 16.87 3.95 -3.66
C ALA A 99 15.41 3.83 -3.21
N THR A 100 14.87 4.92 -2.64
CA THR A 100 13.49 4.95 -2.14
C THR A 100 12.63 5.94 -2.91
N THR A 101 11.32 5.68 -2.98
CA THR A 101 10.32 6.63 -3.47
C THR A 101 9.17 6.75 -2.47
N VAL A 102 8.49 7.87 -2.50
CA VAL A 102 7.48 8.25 -1.51
C VAL A 102 6.11 8.40 -2.15
N GLY A 103 5.12 7.80 -1.54
CA GLY A 103 3.73 7.94 -1.95
C GLY A 103 2.75 7.84 -0.79
N MET A 104 1.47 8.07 -1.10
CA MET A 104 0.35 7.90 -0.20
C MET A 104 -0.85 7.40 -0.99
N GLU A 105 -1.51 6.34 -0.53
CA GLU A 105 -2.75 5.87 -1.11
C GLU A 105 -3.94 6.47 -0.37
N VAL A 106 -4.94 6.98 -1.11
CA VAL A 106 -6.09 7.68 -0.55
C VAL A 106 -7.37 7.13 -1.16
N ARG A 107 -8.44 7.03 -0.37
CA ARG A 107 -9.79 6.88 -0.92
C ARG A 107 -10.37 8.25 -1.21
N VAL A 108 -10.89 8.44 -2.42
CA VAL A 108 -11.51 9.70 -2.84
C VAL A 108 -12.98 9.51 -3.18
N ASP A 109 -13.78 10.54 -2.92
CA ASP A 109 -15.16 10.63 -3.34
C ASP A 109 -15.22 11.13 -4.80
N MET A 110 -15.89 10.34 -5.66
CA MET A 110 -16.09 10.62 -7.09
C MET A 110 -17.44 11.28 -7.38
N SER A 111 -18.17 11.79 -6.38
CA SER A 111 -19.44 12.47 -6.56
C SER A 111 -19.31 13.65 -7.53
N GLY A 112 -20.36 13.92 -8.31
CA GLY A 112 -20.34 14.93 -9.37
C GLY A 112 -19.46 14.62 -10.57
N THR A 113 -18.86 13.41 -10.65
CA THR A 113 -18.13 12.92 -11.81
C THR A 113 -18.96 11.87 -12.59
N ARG A 114 -18.53 11.52 -13.79
CA ARG A 114 -19.16 10.44 -14.58
C ARG A 114 -19.00 9.05 -13.94
N LEU A 115 -18.20 8.94 -12.87
CA LEU A 115 -17.90 7.70 -12.16
C LEU A 115 -18.66 7.56 -10.82
N GLU A 116 -19.45 8.54 -10.39
CA GLU A 116 -20.09 8.57 -9.07
C GLU A 116 -20.98 7.34 -8.76
N ALA A 117 -21.66 6.80 -9.76
CA ALA A 117 -22.52 5.63 -9.60
C ALA A 117 -21.84 4.32 -9.99
N LYS A 118 -20.55 4.35 -10.34
CA LYS A 118 -19.81 3.16 -10.78
C LYS A 118 -19.15 2.46 -9.62
N ARG A 119 -19.08 1.12 -9.70
CA ARG A 119 -18.13 0.35 -8.93
C ARG A 119 -16.79 0.49 -9.64
N ILE A 120 -15.88 1.24 -9.04
CA ILE A 120 -14.57 1.54 -9.60
C ILE A 120 -13.58 0.46 -9.10
N ASN A 121 -12.52 0.82 -8.46
CA ASN A 121 -11.51 -0.07 -7.87
C ASN A 121 -11.70 -0.31 -6.36
N ASN A 122 -12.83 0.09 -5.80
CA ASN A 122 -13.18 -0.16 -4.40
C ASN A 122 -14.21 -1.31 -4.32
N PRO A 123 -13.86 -2.45 -3.69
CA PRO A 123 -14.77 -3.59 -3.60
C PRO A 123 -15.98 -3.35 -2.70
N ASP A 124 -15.87 -2.41 -1.76
CA ASP A 124 -16.82 -2.26 -0.66
C ASP A 124 -17.90 -1.22 -0.96
N GLN A 125 -17.64 -0.25 -1.87
CA GLN A 125 -18.54 0.86 -2.12
C GLN A 125 -18.41 1.44 -3.53
N ALA A 126 -19.54 1.73 -4.21
CA ALA A 126 -19.57 2.48 -5.47
C ALA A 126 -19.30 3.97 -5.22
N GLY A 127 -18.80 4.68 -6.22
CA GLY A 127 -18.53 6.13 -6.15
C GLY A 127 -17.32 6.52 -5.31
N ILE A 128 -16.70 5.58 -4.63
CA ILE A 128 -15.44 5.78 -3.90
C ILE A 128 -14.32 5.02 -4.61
N ALA A 129 -13.21 5.70 -4.88
CA ALA A 129 -12.06 5.11 -5.57
C ALA A 129 -10.80 5.18 -4.73
N TYR A 130 -9.93 4.17 -4.87
CA TYR A 130 -8.53 4.25 -4.43
C TYR A 130 -7.71 4.97 -5.49
N VAL A 131 -6.91 5.92 -5.04
CA VAL A 131 -5.98 6.68 -5.87
C VAL A 131 -4.65 6.80 -5.15
N ALA A 132 -3.57 6.98 -5.89
CA ALA A 132 -2.24 7.10 -5.32
C ALA A 132 -1.63 8.47 -5.64
N MET A 133 -1.02 9.06 -4.65
CA MET A 133 -0.15 10.23 -4.75
C MET A 133 1.29 9.69 -4.79
N HIS A 134 1.93 9.68 -5.94
CA HIS A 134 3.31 9.21 -6.11
C HIS A 134 4.31 10.35 -6.17
N GLY A 135 5.56 10.04 -5.80
CA GLY A 135 6.66 10.97 -5.95
C GLY A 135 6.50 12.25 -5.14
N ILE A 136 6.09 12.14 -3.88
CA ILE A 136 5.87 13.31 -3.01
C ILE A 136 7.22 13.99 -2.72
N PRO A 137 7.46 15.24 -3.16
CA PRO A 137 8.68 15.95 -2.82
C PRO A 137 8.85 16.07 -1.31
N HIS A 138 10.06 15.81 -0.80
CA HIS A 138 10.30 15.68 0.65
C HIS A 138 9.93 16.96 1.43
N GLY A 139 10.09 18.14 0.84
CA GLY A 139 9.65 19.42 1.43
C GLY A 139 8.13 19.60 1.52
N GLN A 140 7.34 18.72 0.90
CA GLN A 140 5.87 18.80 0.87
C GLN A 140 5.17 17.81 1.81
N LEU A 141 5.93 17.00 2.55
CA LEU A 141 5.39 15.98 3.45
C LEU A 141 4.49 16.58 4.55
N GLU A 142 4.89 17.72 5.11
CA GLU A 142 4.10 18.40 6.15
C GLU A 142 2.77 18.92 5.58
N LYS A 143 2.76 19.49 4.37
CA LYS A 143 1.54 19.95 3.70
C LYS A 143 0.61 18.77 3.42
N THR A 144 1.14 17.66 2.92
CA THR A 144 0.39 16.43 2.67
C THR A 144 -0.21 15.87 3.96
N SER A 145 0.58 15.82 5.04
CA SER A 145 0.11 15.38 6.37
C SER A 145 -1.01 16.26 6.91
N ARG A 146 -0.90 17.58 6.78
CA ARG A 146 -1.95 18.52 7.22
C ARG A 146 -3.24 18.35 6.43
N PHE A 147 -3.16 18.11 5.13
CA PHE A 147 -4.32 17.87 4.29
C PHE A 147 -5.08 16.60 4.72
N ILE A 148 -4.39 15.49 4.95
CA ILE A 148 -5.05 14.20 5.23
C ILE A 148 -5.57 14.08 6.67
N LYS A 149 -5.05 14.84 7.62
CA LYS A 149 -5.35 14.74 9.05
C LYS A 149 -6.85 14.85 9.40
N PRO A 150 -7.65 15.79 8.84
CA PRO A 150 -9.10 15.83 9.07
C PRO A 150 -9.79 14.52 8.64
N TYR A 151 -9.41 13.94 7.52
CA TYR A 151 -9.97 12.70 6.99
C TYR A 151 -9.60 11.49 7.86
N GLN A 152 -8.39 11.44 8.42
CA GLN A 152 -8.01 10.43 9.41
C GLN A 152 -8.92 10.50 10.67
N HIS A 153 -9.28 11.70 11.12
CA HIS A 153 -10.20 11.87 12.26
C HIS A 153 -11.61 11.37 11.93
N GLU A 154 -12.16 11.68 10.75
CA GLU A 154 -13.46 11.17 10.31
C GLU A 154 -13.43 9.65 10.17
N ARG A 155 -12.34 9.07 9.65
CA ARG A 155 -12.13 7.62 9.64
C ARG A 155 -12.14 7.04 11.05
N GLY A 156 -11.52 7.69 12.01
CA GLY A 156 -11.57 7.29 13.42
C GLY A 156 -13.00 7.22 13.97
N ARG A 157 -13.85 8.20 13.61
CA ARG A 157 -15.29 8.18 14.00
C ARG A 157 -16.03 7.00 13.38
N ARG A 158 -15.86 6.78 12.07
CA ARG A 158 -16.45 5.64 11.38
C ARG A 158 -15.96 4.30 11.96
N ASN A 159 -14.67 4.19 12.27
CA ASN A 159 -14.08 2.99 12.87
C ASN A 159 -14.70 2.67 14.24
N LYS A 160 -15.05 3.67 15.07
CA LYS A 160 -15.77 3.46 16.33
C LYS A 160 -17.15 2.83 16.11
N LEU A 161 -17.90 3.31 15.11
CA LEU A 161 -19.19 2.71 14.74
C LEU A 161 -19.03 1.26 14.26
N MET A 162 -17.98 0.96 13.48
CA MET A 162 -17.70 -0.42 13.08
C MET A 162 -17.35 -1.32 14.28
N VAL A 163 -16.63 -0.81 15.27
CA VAL A 163 -16.36 -1.54 16.53
C VAL A 163 -17.65 -1.80 17.31
N GLU A 164 -18.59 -0.85 17.37
CA GLU A 164 -19.91 -1.04 17.97
C GLU A 164 -20.71 -2.14 17.24
N ASN A 165 -20.72 -2.12 15.90
CA ASN A 165 -21.36 -3.15 15.09
C ASN A 165 -20.74 -4.54 15.32
N ILE A 166 -19.39 -4.63 15.40
CA ILE A 166 -18.72 -5.88 15.75
C ILE A 166 -19.15 -6.37 17.13
N ASN A 167 -19.19 -5.49 18.12
CA ASN A 167 -19.62 -5.86 19.48
C ASN A 167 -21.06 -6.39 19.55
N ALA A 168 -21.94 -5.86 18.70
CA ALA A 168 -23.30 -6.40 18.57
C ALA A 168 -23.32 -7.82 17.98
N LEU A 169 -22.36 -8.16 17.10
CA LEU A 169 -22.26 -9.47 16.46
C LEU A 169 -21.58 -10.53 17.34
N VAL A 170 -20.64 -10.13 18.20
CA VAL A 170 -19.81 -11.09 18.97
C VAL A 170 -19.99 -11.01 20.47
N GLY A 171 -20.78 -10.05 20.99
CA GLY A 171 -20.96 -9.79 22.43
C GLY A 171 -21.52 -10.98 23.19
N ASP A 172 -22.50 -11.71 22.63
CA ASP A 172 -23.12 -12.89 23.25
C ASP A 172 -22.12 -14.04 23.47
N TYR A 173 -20.96 -14.01 22.83
CA TYR A 173 -19.88 -14.99 23.01
C TYR A 173 -18.83 -14.54 24.03
N GLY A 174 -19.10 -13.43 24.77
CA GLY A 174 -18.18 -12.87 25.75
C GLY A 174 -16.97 -12.16 25.15
N ILE A 175 -17.09 -11.69 23.90
CA ILE A 175 -16.06 -10.92 23.22
C ILE A 175 -16.49 -9.45 23.18
N LYS A 176 -15.60 -8.56 23.64
CA LYS A 176 -15.81 -7.11 23.57
C LYS A 176 -14.55 -6.44 23.06
N LEU A 177 -14.71 -5.66 22.02
CA LEU A 177 -13.66 -4.84 21.42
C LEU A 177 -13.83 -3.38 21.87
N ASP A 178 -12.74 -2.75 22.27
CA ASP A 178 -12.69 -1.33 22.63
C ASP A 178 -11.76 -0.62 21.64
N TYR A 179 -12.26 0.44 21.00
CA TYR A 179 -11.49 1.15 19.98
C TYR A 179 -10.18 1.75 20.53
N GLU A 180 -10.27 2.40 21.72
CA GLU A 180 -9.12 3.09 22.32
C GLU A 180 -8.10 2.11 22.93
N LYS A 181 -8.58 1.01 23.52
CA LYS A 181 -7.74 0.05 24.26
C LYS A 181 -7.23 -1.10 23.43
N ASP A 182 -7.95 -1.49 22.38
CA ASP A 182 -7.64 -2.69 21.60
C ASP A 182 -7.22 -2.36 20.17
N VAL A 183 -7.80 -1.31 19.53
CA VAL A 183 -7.52 -0.96 18.13
C VAL A 183 -6.41 0.08 18.00
N LEU A 184 -6.49 1.20 18.72
CA LEU A 184 -5.45 2.23 18.64
C LEU A 184 -4.05 1.72 19.01
N PRO A 185 -3.85 0.89 20.07
CA PRO A 185 -2.52 0.41 20.44
C PRO A 185 -1.83 -0.50 19.42
N VAL A 186 -2.57 -1.02 18.44
CA VAL A 186 -1.98 -1.83 17.35
C VAL A 186 -1.76 -1.02 16.07
N SER A 187 -1.91 0.30 16.15
CA SER A 187 -1.71 1.25 15.05
C SER A 187 -0.63 2.27 15.39
N MET A 188 -0.16 3.00 14.39
CA MET A 188 0.76 4.15 14.55
C MET A 188 0.00 5.49 14.53
N PHE A 189 -1.27 5.51 14.97
CA PHE A 189 -2.14 6.70 14.90
C PHE A 189 -1.52 7.92 15.60
N HIS A 190 -0.90 7.74 16.76
CA HIS A 190 -0.29 8.82 17.53
C HIS A 190 0.96 9.41 16.88
N ASP A 191 1.58 8.64 15.96
CA ASP A 191 2.77 9.04 15.21
C ASP A 191 2.43 9.44 13.74
N GLY A 192 1.15 9.74 13.47
CA GLY A 192 0.68 10.19 12.17
C GLY A 192 0.26 9.07 11.21
N GLY A 193 0.15 7.85 11.69
CA GLY A 193 -0.42 6.73 10.95
C GLY A 193 -1.94 6.79 10.85
N SER A 194 -2.52 6.01 9.96
CA SER A 194 -3.97 5.85 9.82
C SER A 194 -4.46 4.54 10.46
N VAL A 195 -5.74 4.54 10.90
CA VAL A 195 -6.39 3.32 11.40
C VAL A 195 -7.32 2.80 10.32
N THR A 196 -6.99 1.63 9.77
CA THR A 196 -7.78 0.96 8.74
C THR A 196 -8.68 -0.12 9.34
N GLU A 197 -9.61 -0.66 8.55
CA GLU A 197 -10.43 -1.82 8.93
C GLU A 197 -9.57 -3.04 9.31
N ARG A 198 -8.35 -3.15 8.75
CA ARG A 198 -7.42 -4.24 9.10
C ARG A 198 -6.94 -4.17 10.55
N HIS A 199 -6.77 -2.98 11.12
CA HIS A 199 -6.43 -2.82 12.56
C HIS A 199 -7.57 -3.33 13.44
N ILE A 200 -8.83 -3.04 13.08
CA ILE A 200 -10.01 -3.52 13.82
C ILE A 200 -10.08 -5.06 13.78
N LEU A 201 -9.90 -5.64 12.58
CA LEU A 201 -9.91 -7.09 12.41
C LEU A 201 -8.72 -7.77 13.09
N TYR A 202 -7.55 -7.14 13.12
CA TYR A 202 -6.39 -7.65 13.85
C TYR A 202 -6.62 -7.63 15.36
N ALA A 203 -7.18 -6.55 15.90
CA ALA A 203 -7.58 -6.48 17.31
C ALA A 203 -8.66 -7.52 17.66
N LEU A 204 -9.65 -7.71 16.78
CA LEU A 204 -10.65 -8.77 16.92
C LEU A 204 -9.99 -10.16 16.89
N SER A 205 -9.05 -10.40 15.99
CA SER A 205 -8.30 -11.67 15.91
C SER A 205 -7.59 -11.98 17.22
N LYS A 206 -6.98 -10.98 17.87
CA LYS A 206 -6.35 -11.15 19.19
C LYS A 206 -7.37 -11.55 20.26
N LYS A 207 -8.55 -10.93 20.30
CA LYS A 207 -9.64 -11.28 21.24
C LYS A 207 -10.18 -12.70 21.00
N LEU A 208 -10.40 -13.07 19.74
CA LEU A 208 -10.85 -14.40 19.36
C LEU A 208 -9.86 -15.49 19.79
N ILE A 209 -8.57 -15.29 19.50
CA ILE A 209 -7.51 -16.22 19.90
C ILE A 209 -7.38 -16.29 21.43
N SER A 210 -7.48 -15.17 22.13
CA SER A 210 -7.46 -15.14 23.60
C SER A 210 -8.64 -15.93 24.21
N ARG A 211 -9.80 -15.91 23.55
CA ARG A 211 -11.03 -16.55 24.05
C ARG A 211 -11.11 -18.03 23.72
N PHE A 212 -10.73 -18.46 22.51
CA PHE A 212 -10.94 -19.81 21.97
C PHE A 212 -9.65 -20.59 21.75
N GLY A 213 -8.48 -19.97 21.90
CA GLY A 213 -7.20 -20.53 21.47
C GLY A 213 -7.02 -20.49 19.95
N LYS A 214 -5.89 -20.99 19.48
CA LYS A 214 -5.65 -21.29 18.07
C LYS A 214 -6.17 -22.69 17.72
N GLY A 215 -6.27 -23.02 16.43
CA GLY A 215 -6.60 -24.35 15.97
C GLY A 215 -8.07 -24.63 15.80
N LYS A 216 -8.45 -25.90 15.87
CA LYS A 216 -9.78 -26.42 15.52
C LYS A 216 -10.95 -25.78 16.28
N ASN A 217 -10.76 -25.43 17.56
CA ASN A 217 -11.80 -24.79 18.37
C ASN A 217 -12.21 -23.44 17.79
N LEU A 218 -11.22 -22.61 17.43
CA LEU A 218 -11.50 -21.33 16.81
C LEU A 218 -12.11 -21.49 15.41
N VAL A 219 -11.61 -22.41 14.61
CA VAL A 219 -12.19 -22.71 13.29
C VAL A 219 -13.64 -23.14 13.41
N GLY A 220 -13.98 -24.04 14.38
CA GLY A 220 -15.35 -24.44 14.67
C GLY A 220 -16.24 -23.25 15.07
N PHE A 221 -15.75 -22.38 15.96
CA PHE A 221 -16.45 -21.15 16.34
C PHE A 221 -16.77 -20.25 15.14
N LEU A 222 -15.78 -19.99 14.29
CA LEU A 222 -15.95 -19.17 13.09
C LEU A 222 -17.02 -19.74 12.14
N LYS A 223 -16.99 -21.06 11.90
CA LYS A 223 -17.93 -21.74 10.99
C LYS A 223 -19.33 -21.88 11.60
N ASP A 224 -19.42 -22.38 12.83
CA ASP A 224 -20.70 -22.81 13.42
C ASP A 224 -21.47 -21.66 14.09
N ARG A 225 -20.76 -20.71 14.69
CA ARG A 225 -21.35 -19.58 15.42
C ARG A 225 -21.37 -18.29 14.60
N LEU A 226 -20.22 -17.90 14.02
CA LEU A 226 -20.18 -16.72 13.20
C LEU A 226 -20.60 -16.96 11.74
N ARG A 227 -20.84 -18.24 11.33
CA ARG A 227 -21.27 -18.58 9.97
C ARG A 227 -20.34 -18.05 8.89
N ILE A 228 -19.05 -18.00 9.17
CA ILE A 228 -18.00 -17.57 8.23
C ILE A 228 -17.64 -18.74 7.31
N GLN A 229 -17.63 -18.48 6.01
CA GLN A 229 -17.16 -19.45 5.02
C GLN A 229 -15.64 -19.39 4.91
N ILE A 230 -14.97 -20.49 5.25
CA ILE A 230 -13.51 -20.59 5.21
C ILE A 230 -13.13 -21.53 4.06
N ILE A 231 -12.30 -21.04 3.13
CA ILE A 231 -11.79 -21.89 2.05
C ILE A 231 -10.82 -22.95 2.60
N PRO A 232 -10.76 -24.17 1.99
CA PRO A 232 -10.00 -25.29 2.54
C PRO A 232 -8.54 -24.97 2.88
N GLY A 233 -7.84 -24.21 2.04
CA GLY A 233 -6.44 -23.83 2.28
C GLY A 233 -6.26 -22.97 3.54
N LEU A 234 -7.12 -21.99 3.76
CA LEU A 234 -7.10 -21.15 4.97
C LEU A 234 -7.57 -21.94 6.21
N GLU A 235 -8.52 -22.86 6.07
CA GLU A 235 -8.94 -23.73 7.16
C GLU A 235 -7.79 -24.59 7.65
N GLN A 236 -6.97 -25.15 6.75
CA GLN A 236 -5.77 -25.89 7.10
C GLN A 236 -4.76 -25.02 7.86
N LEU A 237 -4.50 -23.80 7.40
CA LEU A 237 -3.58 -22.86 8.05
C LEU A 237 -4.05 -22.47 9.44
N LEU A 238 -5.37 -22.23 9.64
CA LEU A 238 -5.95 -21.89 10.94
C LEU A 238 -6.11 -23.11 11.87
N SER A 239 -6.04 -24.33 11.33
CA SER A 239 -6.02 -25.56 12.14
C SER A 239 -4.63 -25.88 12.71
N ASP A 240 -3.57 -25.31 12.15
CA ASP A 240 -2.20 -25.44 12.67
C ASP A 240 -1.90 -24.34 13.69
N GLU A 241 -1.86 -24.69 14.96
CA GLU A 241 -1.56 -23.78 16.07
C GLU A 241 -0.15 -23.17 15.99
N ARG A 242 0.79 -23.82 15.29
CA ARG A 242 2.17 -23.39 15.12
C ARG A 242 2.37 -22.47 13.93
N ASN A 243 1.32 -22.19 13.15
CA ASN A 243 1.37 -21.25 12.03
C ASN A 243 1.93 -19.90 12.47
N PRO A 244 3.08 -19.44 11.93
CA PRO A 244 3.71 -18.19 12.35
C PRO A 244 2.91 -16.96 11.96
N TYR A 245 2.04 -17.09 10.95
CA TYR A 245 1.23 -15.99 10.40
C TYR A 245 -0.23 -16.07 10.81
N TYR A 246 -0.55 -16.79 11.88
CA TYR A 246 -1.90 -17.10 12.31
C TYR A 246 -2.83 -15.88 12.41
N TYR A 247 -2.35 -14.77 12.98
CA TYR A 247 -3.15 -13.54 13.12
C TYR A 247 -3.51 -12.94 11.77
N TYR A 248 -2.60 -12.97 10.81
CA TYR A 248 -2.82 -12.42 9.45
C TYR A 248 -3.75 -13.31 8.63
N ASP A 249 -3.62 -14.63 8.75
CA ASP A 249 -4.52 -15.58 8.09
C ASP A 249 -5.93 -15.47 8.65
N LEU A 250 -6.08 -15.35 9.98
CA LEU A 250 -7.37 -15.12 10.62
C LEU A 250 -7.99 -13.78 10.20
N LEU A 251 -7.18 -12.71 10.15
CA LEU A 251 -7.60 -11.41 9.62
C LEU A 251 -8.10 -11.55 8.16
N GLY A 252 -7.40 -12.29 7.32
CA GLY A 252 -7.81 -12.55 5.93
C GLY A 252 -9.18 -13.22 5.86
N VAL A 253 -9.41 -14.25 6.66
CA VAL A 253 -10.71 -14.94 6.77
C VAL A 253 -11.82 -13.96 7.22
N LEU A 254 -11.57 -13.18 8.25
CA LEU A 254 -12.54 -12.19 8.74
C LEU A 254 -12.83 -11.11 7.68
N LYS A 255 -11.81 -10.68 6.94
CA LYS A 255 -11.97 -9.68 5.87
C LYS A 255 -12.82 -10.21 4.71
N SER A 256 -12.69 -11.48 4.36
CA SER A 256 -13.36 -12.05 3.18
C SER A 256 -14.88 -12.25 3.35
N ASP A 257 -15.36 -12.44 4.58
CA ASP A 257 -16.78 -12.84 4.81
C ASP A 257 -17.46 -12.09 5.98
N PHE A 258 -16.69 -11.49 6.88
CA PHE A 258 -17.25 -10.85 8.07
C PHE A 258 -17.40 -9.33 7.94
N VAL A 259 -16.58 -8.67 7.11
CA VAL A 259 -16.58 -7.20 6.95
C VAL A 259 -17.95 -6.68 6.55
N GLU A 260 -18.62 -7.30 5.58
CA GLU A 260 -19.94 -6.86 5.08
C GLU A 260 -20.98 -6.73 6.19
N ARG A 261 -20.83 -7.46 7.31
CA ARG A 261 -21.82 -7.48 8.43
C ARG A 261 -21.68 -6.31 9.40
N PHE A 262 -20.51 -5.67 9.44
CA PHE A 262 -20.26 -4.56 10.35
C PHE A 262 -19.83 -3.28 9.63
N TYR A 263 -19.67 -3.35 8.31
CA TYR A 263 -19.21 -2.23 7.51
C TYR A 263 -20.12 -1.01 7.66
N VAL A 264 -19.49 0.14 7.80
CA VAL A 264 -20.13 1.45 7.71
C VAL A 264 -19.60 2.12 6.46
N PRO A 265 -20.46 2.59 5.54
CA PRO A 265 -20.00 3.25 4.31
C PRO A 265 -19.03 4.40 4.58
N ALA A 266 -18.00 4.51 3.76
CA ALA A 266 -17.08 5.63 3.79
C ALA A 266 -17.79 6.87 3.23
N ASP A 267 -17.62 8.01 3.88
CA ASP A 267 -18.24 9.28 3.52
C ASP A 267 -17.24 10.42 3.79
N LYS A 268 -17.38 11.14 4.88
CA LYS A 268 -16.57 12.31 5.26
C LYS A 268 -15.06 12.04 5.41
N GLU A 269 -14.67 10.78 5.47
CA GLU A 269 -13.27 10.37 5.52
C GLU A 269 -12.57 10.33 4.15
N CYS A 270 -13.34 10.55 3.06
CA CYS A 270 -12.83 10.55 1.70
C CYS A 270 -12.80 11.99 1.19
N PRO A 271 -11.62 12.59 0.90
CA PRO A 271 -11.58 13.85 0.21
C PRO A 271 -12.25 13.72 -1.18
N HIS A 272 -12.86 14.80 -1.63
CA HIS A 272 -13.35 14.83 -3.02
C HIS A 272 -12.18 14.73 -4.00
N VAL A 273 -12.36 14.03 -5.12
CA VAL A 273 -11.29 13.81 -6.10
C VAL A 273 -10.63 15.09 -6.58
N ILE A 274 -11.38 16.20 -6.73
CA ILE A 274 -10.84 17.51 -7.13
C ILE A 274 -9.90 18.07 -6.07
N GLU A 275 -10.20 17.89 -4.77
CA GLU A 275 -9.32 18.34 -3.67
C GLU A 275 -8.02 17.55 -3.66
N PHE A 276 -8.10 16.22 -3.90
CA PHE A 276 -6.92 15.37 -4.04
C PHE A 276 -6.04 15.78 -5.22
N ILE A 277 -6.63 16.03 -6.40
CA ILE A 277 -5.90 16.49 -7.59
C ILE A 277 -5.27 17.87 -7.32
N GLY A 278 -6.00 18.79 -6.67
CA GLY A 278 -5.48 20.08 -6.24
C GLY A 278 -4.25 19.95 -5.33
N LEU A 279 -4.31 19.05 -4.34
CA LEU A 279 -3.17 18.75 -3.47
C LEU A 279 -1.96 18.26 -4.28
N CYS A 280 -2.16 17.33 -5.21
CA CYS A 280 -1.06 16.82 -6.04
C CYS A 280 -0.42 17.94 -6.86
N GLN A 281 -1.21 18.83 -7.45
CA GLN A 281 -0.72 19.98 -8.22
C GLN A 281 0.07 20.95 -7.34
N GLU A 282 -0.47 21.29 -6.15
CA GLU A 282 0.16 22.23 -5.22
C GLU A 282 1.46 21.71 -4.60
N THR A 283 1.60 20.40 -4.48
CA THR A 283 2.80 19.75 -3.91
C THR A 283 3.79 19.31 -4.99
N GLY A 284 3.41 19.39 -6.27
CA GLY A 284 4.21 18.87 -7.37
C GLY A 284 4.25 17.34 -7.43
N SER A 285 3.38 16.65 -6.69
CA SER A 285 3.28 15.19 -6.67
C SER A 285 2.51 14.66 -7.89
N ILE A 286 2.61 13.37 -8.17
CA ILE A 286 1.99 12.71 -9.32
C ILE A 286 0.70 12.04 -8.89
N ALA A 287 -0.45 12.53 -9.34
CA ALA A 287 -1.74 11.88 -9.15
C ALA A 287 -1.84 10.65 -10.08
N ALA A 288 -1.99 9.46 -9.49
CA ALA A 288 -2.13 8.21 -10.22
C ALA A 288 -3.46 7.53 -9.89
N TYR A 289 -4.16 7.07 -10.93
CA TYR A 289 -5.30 6.19 -10.77
C TYR A 289 -4.79 4.76 -10.48
N ALA A 290 -5.34 4.09 -9.47
CA ALA A 290 -4.96 2.72 -9.13
C ALA A 290 -5.87 1.73 -9.88
N TYR A 291 -5.39 1.18 -11.00
CA TYR A 291 -6.14 0.19 -11.77
C TYR A 291 -6.17 -1.15 -11.04
N LEU A 292 -7.38 -1.64 -10.78
CA LEU A 292 -7.60 -2.93 -10.13
C LEU A 292 -7.94 -4.04 -11.13
N GLY A 293 -8.82 -3.75 -12.09
CA GLY A 293 -9.32 -4.70 -13.08
C GLY A 293 -10.22 -5.80 -12.50
N ASP A 294 -11.00 -6.42 -13.34
CA ASP A 294 -11.82 -7.56 -12.96
C ASP A 294 -10.95 -8.74 -12.55
N VAL A 295 -11.31 -9.44 -11.48
CA VAL A 295 -10.60 -10.63 -11.04
C VAL A 295 -11.58 -11.78 -10.82
N ASP A 296 -11.22 -12.96 -11.33
CA ASP A 296 -11.98 -14.19 -11.09
C ASP A 296 -11.66 -14.79 -9.71
N VAL A 297 -10.39 -14.71 -9.29
CA VAL A 297 -9.92 -15.16 -7.97
C VAL A 297 -8.88 -14.18 -7.46
N SER A 298 -9.02 -13.70 -6.22
CA SER A 298 -8.00 -12.86 -5.59
C SER A 298 -6.69 -13.61 -5.43
N VAL A 299 -5.58 -13.00 -5.80
CA VAL A 299 -4.23 -13.56 -5.65
C VAL A 299 -3.91 -13.87 -4.18
N THR A 300 -4.45 -13.07 -3.26
CA THR A 300 -4.31 -13.25 -1.80
C THR A 300 -5.37 -14.18 -1.21
N GLY A 301 -6.34 -14.65 -1.99
CA GLY A 301 -7.43 -15.52 -1.53
C GLY A 301 -8.42 -14.84 -0.58
N ASP A 302 -8.29 -13.54 -0.37
CA ASP A 302 -9.09 -12.75 0.57
C ASP A 302 -10.31 -12.07 -0.06
N LYS A 303 -10.54 -12.23 -1.37
CA LYS A 303 -11.67 -11.62 -2.09
C LYS A 303 -12.40 -12.61 -3.00
N LYS A 304 -13.73 -12.50 -3.02
CA LYS A 304 -14.59 -13.19 -3.97
C LYS A 304 -14.41 -12.62 -5.38
N LYS A 305 -14.77 -13.39 -6.42
CA LYS A 305 -14.88 -12.92 -7.81
C LYS A 305 -15.66 -11.60 -7.83
N GLN A 306 -15.07 -10.55 -8.42
CA GLN A 306 -15.66 -9.21 -8.47
C GLN A 306 -15.42 -8.57 -9.83
N LYS A 307 -16.43 -7.82 -10.28
CA LYS A 307 -16.33 -6.94 -11.43
C LYS A 307 -16.09 -5.50 -10.97
N PHE A 308 -15.15 -4.86 -11.64
CA PHE A 308 -14.73 -3.49 -11.37
C PHE A 308 -14.88 -2.63 -12.64
N GLU A 309 -13.81 -2.06 -13.15
CA GLU A 309 -13.80 -1.05 -14.20
C GLU A 309 -13.63 -1.56 -15.63
N ASP A 310 -13.37 -2.85 -15.85
CA ASP A 310 -13.04 -3.40 -17.18
C ASP A 310 -14.15 -3.24 -18.23
N ASP A 311 -15.41 -3.17 -17.79
CA ASP A 311 -16.57 -3.01 -18.69
C ASP A 311 -16.71 -1.56 -19.23
N TYR A 312 -15.97 -0.55 -18.68
CA TYR A 312 -16.13 0.86 -19.06
C TYR A 312 -14.79 1.65 -19.09
N LEU A 313 -13.71 1.02 -19.57
CA LEU A 313 -12.37 1.63 -19.62
C LEU A 313 -12.34 2.91 -20.46
N ASP A 314 -13.08 3.01 -21.58
CA ASP A 314 -13.14 4.27 -22.34
C ASP A 314 -13.64 5.42 -21.49
N LEU A 315 -14.75 5.23 -20.79
CA LEU A 315 -15.30 6.22 -19.87
C LEU A 315 -14.32 6.55 -18.73
N LEU A 316 -13.70 5.52 -18.17
CA LEU A 316 -12.75 5.68 -17.07
C LEU A 316 -11.56 6.54 -17.50
N PHE A 317 -10.89 6.20 -18.61
CA PHE A 317 -9.69 6.90 -19.05
C PHE A 317 -9.96 8.33 -19.54
N GLU A 318 -11.11 8.57 -20.19
CA GLU A 318 -11.57 9.92 -20.49
C GLU A 318 -11.74 10.74 -19.21
N GLU A 319 -12.40 10.17 -18.20
CA GLU A 319 -12.74 10.91 -16.98
C GLU A 319 -11.52 11.17 -16.10
N ILE A 320 -10.65 10.18 -15.85
CA ILE A 320 -9.42 10.40 -15.05
C ILE A 320 -8.48 11.41 -15.72
N THR A 321 -8.40 11.40 -17.07
CA THR A 321 -7.62 12.39 -17.82
C THR A 321 -8.24 13.78 -17.67
N ARG A 322 -9.56 13.91 -17.81
CA ARG A 322 -10.29 15.17 -17.61
C ARG A 322 -10.12 15.72 -16.20
N LEU A 323 -10.11 14.86 -15.19
CA LEU A 323 -9.90 15.24 -13.79
C LEU A 323 -8.46 15.68 -13.49
N GLY A 324 -7.49 15.33 -14.33
CA GLY A 324 -6.11 15.77 -14.20
C GLY A 324 -5.14 14.72 -13.65
N PHE A 325 -5.54 13.45 -13.58
CA PHE A 325 -4.59 12.36 -13.30
C PHE A 325 -3.47 12.34 -14.36
N LYS A 326 -2.24 12.08 -13.92
CA LYS A 326 -1.04 12.06 -14.77
C LYS A 326 -0.48 10.66 -14.94
N ALA A 327 -0.95 9.71 -14.14
CA ALA A 327 -0.43 8.35 -14.12
C ALA A 327 -1.52 7.32 -13.86
N VAL A 328 -1.19 6.07 -14.20
CA VAL A 328 -1.92 4.87 -13.77
C VAL A 328 -0.93 3.95 -13.05
N THR A 329 -1.30 3.46 -11.87
CA THR A 329 -0.55 2.44 -11.15
C THR A 329 -1.29 1.11 -11.18
N TYR A 330 -0.55 0.01 -11.34
CA TYR A 330 -1.09 -1.34 -11.40
C TYR A 330 -0.06 -2.39 -10.95
N ALA A 331 -0.55 -3.57 -10.55
CA ALA A 331 0.29 -4.69 -10.11
C ALA A 331 0.38 -5.75 -11.23
N PRO A 332 1.55 -5.97 -11.86
CA PRO A 332 1.71 -6.94 -12.96
C PRO A 332 1.38 -8.38 -12.58
N SER A 333 1.54 -8.76 -11.30
CA SER A 333 1.21 -10.11 -10.83
C SER A 333 -0.28 -10.36 -10.62
N ARG A 334 -1.10 -9.29 -10.56
CA ARG A 334 -2.52 -9.36 -10.20
C ARG A 334 -3.42 -9.62 -11.41
N ASN A 335 -3.15 -8.93 -12.52
CA ASN A 335 -4.01 -8.88 -13.69
C ASN A 335 -3.55 -9.86 -14.79
N THR A 336 -4.47 -10.23 -15.68
CA THR A 336 -4.10 -11.03 -16.85
C THR A 336 -3.29 -10.21 -17.85
N LYS A 337 -2.53 -10.88 -18.70
CA LYS A 337 -1.72 -10.22 -19.74
C LYS A 337 -2.59 -9.39 -20.69
N GLU A 338 -3.79 -9.87 -21.02
CA GLU A 338 -4.75 -9.18 -21.87
C GLU A 338 -5.26 -7.90 -21.23
N GLN A 339 -5.59 -7.92 -19.94
CA GLN A 339 -5.97 -6.72 -19.18
C GLN A 339 -4.84 -5.69 -19.22
N LEU A 340 -3.60 -6.11 -18.93
CA LEU A 340 -2.45 -5.22 -18.86
C LEU A 340 -2.07 -4.63 -20.22
N LEU A 341 -2.22 -5.39 -21.32
CA LEU A 341 -2.04 -4.87 -22.69
C LEU A 341 -3.07 -3.77 -23.00
N ARG A 342 -4.34 -3.99 -22.67
CA ARG A 342 -5.37 -2.95 -22.82
C ARG A 342 -5.05 -1.69 -22.03
N ILE A 343 -4.61 -1.82 -20.77
CA ILE A 343 -4.24 -0.67 -19.96
C ILE A 343 -3.05 0.09 -20.56
N LYS A 344 -2.05 -0.62 -21.08
CA LYS A 344 -0.91 0.02 -21.79
C LYS A 344 -1.37 0.80 -23.02
N GLU A 345 -2.31 0.28 -23.81
CA GLU A 345 -2.88 0.97 -24.95
C GLU A 345 -3.60 2.26 -24.54
N TYR A 346 -4.44 2.20 -23.49
CA TYR A 346 -5.08 3.38 -22.93
C TYR A 346 -4.09 4.40 -22.37
N CYS A 347 -3.09 3.96 -21.63
CA CYS A 347 -2.03 4.85 -21.15
C CYS A 347 -1.27 5.52 -22.29
N GLY A 348 -0.99 4.80 -23.38
CA GLY A 348 -0.41 5.37 -24.61
C GLY A 348 -1.31 6.41 -25.26
N LYS A 349 -2.59 6.08 -25.45
CA LYS A 349 -3.60 6.98 -26.05
C LYS A 349 -3.76 8.30 -25.30
N TYR A 350 -3.70 8.27 -23.96
CA TYR A 350 -3.91 9.44 -23.10
C TYR A 350 -2.61 10.03 -22.54
N SER A 351 -1.44 9.56 -22.97
CA SER A 351 -0.11 9.98 -22.49
C SER A 351 0.01 9.93 -20.97
N LEU A 352 -0.48 8.84 -20.35
CA LEU A 352 -0.43 8.62 -18.91
C LEU A 352 0.83 7.84 -18.53
N PHE A 353 1.52 8.32 -17.49
CA PHE A 353 2.68 7.66 -16.92
C PHE A 353 2.28 6.35 -16.24
N GLN A 354 3.02 5.26 -16.46
CA GLN A 354 2.70 3.95 -15.94
C GLN A 354 3.63 3.61 -14.79
N ILE A 355 3.05 3.27 -13.63
CA ILE A 355 3.78 2.95 -12.40
C ILE A 355 3.39 1.53 -11.97
N SER A 356 4.36 0.74 -11.53
CA SER A 356 4.09 -0.56 -10.92
C SER A 356 4.24 -0.53 -9.41
N GLY A 357 3.49 -1.43 -8.74
CA GLY A 357 3.70 -1.73 -7.33
C GLY A 357 2.97 -3.00 -6.94
N GLU A 358 3.69 -3.92 -6.31
CA GLU A 358 3.07 -5.03 -5.59
C GLU A 358 2.64 -4.51 -4.23
N ASP A 359 1.34 -4.57 -3.96
CA ASP A 359 0.72 -4.12 -2.71
C ASP A 359 1.16 -5.01 -1.53
N ILE A 360 2.32 -4.71 -0.93
CA ILE A 360 2.89 -5.49 0.18
C ILE A 360 2.28 -5.04 1.50
N ASN A 361 1.35 -5.83 2.04
CA ASN A 361 0.66 -5.54 3.30
C ASN A 361 0.42 -6.79 4.19
N THR A 362 0.90 -7.97 3.77
CA THR A 362 0.84 -9.21 4.54
C THR A 362 2.17 -9.97 4.52
N PRO A 363 2.45 -10.82 5.53
CA PRO A 363 3.73 -11.55 5.60
C PRO A 363 3.86 -12.69 4.56
N ARG A 364 2.78 -13.00 3.81
CA ARG A 364 2.78 -14.05 2.78
C ARG A 364 3.09 -13.53 1.38
N GLN A 365 3.16 -12.21 1.20
CA GLN A 365 3.47 -11.61 -0.09
C GLN A 365 4.99 -11.57 -0.33
N GLU A 366 5.38 -11.85 -1.57
CA GLU A 366 6.77 -11.71 -2.01
C GLU A 366 7.04 -10.25 -2.41
N PHE A 367 8.20 -9.70 -1.99
CA PHE A 367 8.62 -8.34 -2.35
C PHE A 367 8.96 -8.20 -3.84
N ILE A 368 9.34 -9.31 -4.47
CA ILE A 368 9.72 -9.37 -5.89
C ILE A 368 8.52 -9.75 -6.75
N CYS A 369 8.18 -8.89 -7.70
CA CYS A 369 7.24 -9.21 -8.77
C CYS A 369 7.97 -9.91 -9.92
N LYS A 370 7.86 -11.23 -10.01
CA LYS A 370 8.50 -12.04 -11.07
C LYS A 370 7.99 -11.70 -12.47
N ALA A 371 6.76 -11.19 -12.58
CA ALA A 371 6.16 -10.78 -13.85
C ALA A 371 6.93 -9.63 -14.52
N LEU A 372 7.65 -8.79 -13.77
CA LEU A 372 8.47 -7.70 -14.31
C LEU A 372 9.58 -8.14 -15.28
N LYS A 373 9.91 -9.44 -15.30
CA LYS A 373 10.87 -9.98 -16.29
C LYS A 373 10.33 -10.04 -17.72
N ASP A 374 9.00 -9.99 -17.91
CA ASP A 374 8.43 -9.93 -19.26
C ASP A 374 8.76 -8.58 -19.89
N ASP A 375 9.31 -8.58 -21.10
CA ASP A 375 9.77 -7.40 -21.84
C ASP A 375 8.67 -6.31 -21.95
N MET A 376 7.40 -6.72 -21.90
CA MET A 376 6.29 -5.77 -21.89
C MET A 376 6.28 -4.81 -20.69
N PHE A 377 7.02 -5.12 -19.63
CA PHE A 377 7.08 -4.33 -18.37
C PHE A 377 8.39 -3.57 -18.18
N GLU A 378 9.28 -3.56 -19.19
CA GLU A 378 10.55 -2.82 -19.09
C GLU A 378 10.34 -1.33 -18.76
N ASN A 379 9.27 -0.72 -19.26
CA ASN A 379 8.87 0.65 -18.95
C ASN A 379 8.60 0.89 -17.45
N LEU A 380 8.20 -0.13 -16.69
CA LEU A 380 7.88 0.01 -15.27
C LEU A 380 9.14 0.11 -14.40
N LYS A 381 10.22 -0.53 -14.80
CA LYS A 381 11.53 -0.36 -14.18
C LYS A 381 12.04 1.07 -14.38
N ASP A 382 11.93 1.57 -15.60
CA ASP A 382 12.34 2.94 -15.95
C ASP A 382 11.48 3.97 -15.19
N ALA A 383 10.18 3.69 -15.02
CA ALA A 383 9.26 4.52 -14.26
C ALA A 383 9.67 4.64 -12.79
N ALA A 384 10.12 3.55 -12.15
CA ALA A 384 10.57 3.61 -10.75
C ALA A 384 11.77 4.56 -10.58
N TRP A 385 12.73 4.48 -11.48
CA TRP A 385 13.87 5.42 -11.47
C TRP A 385 13.47 6.86 -11.82
N ALA A 386 12.50 7.03 -12.72
CA ALA A 386 11.95 8.35 -13.04
C ALA A 386 11.22 8.98 -11.85
N LEU A 387 10.49 8.19 -11.05
CA LEU A 387 9.89 8.66 -9.79
C LEU A 387 10.94 9.18 -8.81
N ILE A 388 12.02 8.44 -8.59
CA ILE A 388 13.12 8.85 -7.72
C ILE A 388 13.76 10.14 -8.22
N GLY A 389 13.98 10.24 -9.54
CA GLY A 389 14.52 11.45 -10.17
C GLY A 389 13.59 12.64 -10.05
N HIS A 390 12.29 12.42 -10.20
CA HIS A 390 11.27 13.43 -9.99
C HIS A 390 11.28 13.94 -8.54
N GLU A 391 11.23 13.05 -7.54
CA GLU A 391 11.27 13.43 -6.13
C GLU A 391 12.50 14.28 -5.80
N LYS A 392 13.68 13.86 -6.27
CA LYS A 392 14.93 14.58 -6.07
C LYS A 392 14.89 15.97 -6.70
N ALA A 393 14.44 16.08 -7.94
CA ALA A 393 14.36 17.35 -8.65
C ALA A 393 13.33 18.28 -8.02
N ALA A 394 12.13 17.78 -7.76
CA ALA A 394 11.02 18.54 -7.19
C ALA A 394 11.25 18.94 -5.72
N SER A 395 11.99 18.15 -4.94
CA SER A 395 12.38 18.52 -3.58
C SER A 395 13.32 19.72 -3.53
N SER A 396 14.08 19.97 -4.59
CA SER A 396 14.94 21.14 -4.70
C SER A 396 14.20 22.36 -5.25
N ASP A 397 13.21 22.13 -6.12
CA ASP A 397 12.48 23.20 -6.82
C ASP A 397 11.23 22.57 -7.46
N LEU A 398 10.03 23.01 -7.08
CA LEU A 398 8.76 22.47 -7.59
C LEU A 398 8.57 22.67 -9.09
N ASP A 399 9.17 23.72 -9.69
CA ASP A 399 9.15 23.91 -11.14
C ASP A 399 9.88 22.77 -11.89
N LYS A 400 10.72 22.00 -11.20
CA LYS A 400 11.40 20.80 -11.72
C LYS A 400 10.61 19.51 -11.47
N ALA A 401 9.37 19.59 -10.98
CA ALA A 401 8.51 18.42 -10.90
C ALA A 401 8.21 17.87 -12.30
N MET A 402 8.09 16.55 -12.43
CA MET A 402 7.95 15.85 -13.73
C MET A 402 6.75 16.34 -14.56
N PHE A 403 5.68 16.78 -13.92
CA PHE A 403 4.46 17.29 -14.55
C PHE A 403 4.18 18.77 -14.20
N SER A 404 5.23 19.54 -13.91
CA SER A 404 5.12 20.99 -13.80
C SER A 404 4.95 21.63 -15.17
N PRO A 405 4.37 22.84 -15.26
CA PRO A 405 4.29 23.60 -16.51
C PRO A 405 5.64 23.80 -17.20
N ALA A 406 6.71 23.98 -16.42
CA ALA A 406 8.07 24.13 -16.95
C ALA A 406 8.57 22.83 -17.59
N SER A 407 8.28 21.66 -16.98
CA SER A 407 8.62 20.35 -17.55
C SER A 407 7.77 20.03 -18.77
N ASP A 408 6.47 20.37 -18.74
CA ASP A 408 5.56 20.21 -19.89
C ASP A 408 6.02 21.01 -21.09
N ALA A 409 6.49 22.24 -20.91
CA ALA A 409 7.06 23.07 -21.96
C ALA A 409 8.38 22.54 -22.52
N LYS A 410 9.20 21.88 -21.66
CA LYS A 410 10.50 21.35 -22.05
C LYS A 410 10.42 20.01 -22.77
N PHE A 411 9.48 19.14 -22.38
CA PHE A 411 9.35 17.78 -22.90
C PHE A 411 7.91 17.56 -23.43
N VAL A 412 7.77 17.57 -24.75
CA VAL A 412 6.49 17.28 -25.41
C VAL A 412 6.17 15.78 -25.34
N ASP A 413 7.18 14.94 -25.55
CA ASP A 413 7.03 13.48 -25.47
C ASP A 413 7.23 12.97 -24.04
N LEU A 414 6.35 12.08 -23.59
CA LEU A 414 6.39 11.50 -22.24
C LEU A 414 7.61 10.59 -22.06
N ASN A 415 8.04 9.86 -23.10
CA ASN A 415 9.20 8.95 -23.00
C ASN A 415 10.51 9.72 -22.84
N ASP A 416 10.67 10.85 -23.55
CA ASP A 416 11.82 11.74 -23.37
C ASP A 416 11.88 12.28 -21.95
N ARG A 417 10.72 12.65 -21.40
CA ARG A 417 10.56 13.11 -20.03
C ARG A 417 10.94 12.02 -19.04
N ILE A 418 10.41 10.80 -19.21
CA ILE A 418 10.75 9.63 -18.38
C ILE A 418 12.27 9.37 -18.44
N GLY A 419 12.86 9.38 -19.62
CA GLY A 419 14.30 9.20 -19.83
C GLY A 419 15.15 10.22 -19.06
N TYR A 420 14.74 11.49 -19.09
CA TYR A 420 15.41 12.56 -18.36
C TYR A 420 15.37 12.33 -16.84
N TYR A 421 14.17 12.10 -16.27
CA TYR A 421 14.04 11.87 -14.82
C TYR A 421 14.66 10.54 -14.37
N LYS A 422 14.60 9.48 -15.18
CA LYS A 422 15.33 8.23 -14.95
C LYS A 422 16.83 8.48 -14.79
N SER A 423 17.44 9.33 -15.63
CA SER A 423 18.87 9.64 -15.53
C SER A 423 19.20 10.33 -14.20
N ILE A 424 18.36 11.24 -13.73
CA ILE A 424 18.51 11.90 -12.42
C ILE A 424 18.42 10.86 -11.30
N GLY A 425 17.40 9.97 -11.36
CA GLY A 425 17.17 8.94 -10.35
C GLY A 425 18.34 7.96 -10.22
N LYS A 426 18.84 7.44 -11.33
CA LYS A 426 20.00 6.53 -11.31
C LYS A 426 21.28 7.21 -10.81
N ASN A 427 21.50 8.46 -11.15
CA ASN A 427 22.63 9.23 -10.64
C ASN A 427 22.53 9.55 -9.15
N ALA A 428 21.34 9.48 -8.56
CA ALA A 428 21.14 9.76 -7.13
C ALA A 428 21.88 8.77 -6.22
N LEU A 429 21.98 7.48 -6.63
CA LEU A 429 22.71 6.45 -5.86
C LEU A 429 24.24 6.62 -5.93
N SER A 430 24.77 7.26 -6.97
CA SER A 430 26.23 7.45 -7.11
C SER A 430 26.81 8.53 -6.19
N TYR A 431 25.96 9.25 -5.45
CA TYR A 431 26.35 10.32 -4.53
C TYR A 431 25.94 10.03 -3.07
N MET A 432 25.40 8.84 -2.76
CA MET A 432 25.14 8.34 -1.41
C MET A 432 26.25 7.38 -0.97
#